data_8cb2fd79b10fb403f8c3034dfad14cbb
#
_entry.id   8cb2fd79b10fb403f8c3034dfad14cbb
#
_cell.length_a   1.000
_cell.length_b   1.000
_cell.length_c   1.000
_cell.angle_alpha   90.00
_cell.angle_beta   90.00
_cell.angle_gamma   90.00
#
_symmetry.space_group_name_H-M   'P 1'
#
loop_
_entity.id
_entity.type
_entity.pdbx_description
1 polymer ?
#
loop_
_entity_poly.entity_id
_entity_poly.type
_entity_poly.pdbx_seq_one_letter_code
_entity_poly.pdbx_strand_id
1 'polypeptide(L)'
;MLVGLPIKRNNEQMKHILNTLFAAIVCILAGCQAQDAPQETMTNGVELTIPGNAILSEDDTASVFVHAMIAFAPQQRESVKLSFAGNEKGILHADCDELVFNPGQKEVVFRVKSNGKHLLAAPQVVTMQVASASNPLIKGFGKSAQITMNPDADVPILTPTQLQLIADVQTKYGINLIRLLGKIPVETTITFNNDDKEGFFQGQAQRVYKGYSVITLSDDATVDHPKLKLLSNPMGLTTFLYDVLKRKTVDDNEFFMNTPYGKAAVKAIHYDERKETFEASLDGIAFNPVSKAVTFVGEKEDVYGDRVAGLPFVYNYSAWNRLLKEKAKGTLVEIEEDGNLVGYTIDDDFLMMGGSLDPNKFLGVSAIDRDTFGHSPTDWVAPSASIDFEQGKLSFTFPWDFADGNGYEQVHVVYTLHR
;
A
#
# COMPACT_ATOMS: atom_id res chain seq x y z
N MET A 1 7.28 -16.24 -58.89
CA MET A 1 6.23 -15.58 -59.71
C MET A 1 5.25 -14.89 -58.80
N LEU A 2 4.95 -13.64 -59.04
CA LEU A 2 4.05 -12.67 -58.37
C LEU A 2 4.73 -11.85 -57.28
N VAL A 3 5.23 -10.75 -57.65
CA VAL A 3 4.76 -9.38 -57.97
C VAL A 3 4.38 -8.62 -56.69
N GLY A 4 5.30 -7.73 -56.30
CA GLY A 4 5.09 -6.72 -55.29
C GLY A 4 4.31 -5.52 -55.85
N LEU A 5 3.59 -4.85 -54.99
CA LEU A 5 3.03 -3.53 -55.22
C LEU A 5 3.50 -2.56 -54.12
N PRO A 6 3.98 -1.38 -54.47
CA PRO A 6 4.44 -0.40 -53.50
C PRO A 6 3.27 0.46 -53.01
N ILE A 7 3.18 0.62 -51.70
CA ILE A 7 2.27 1.60 -51.07
C ILE A 7 2.95 2.98 -51.15
N LYS A 8 2.44 3.84 -52.01
CA LYS A 8 2.76 5.28 -52.05
C LYS A 8 2.16 5.98 -50.84
N ARG A 9 3.00 6.51 -49.97
CA ARG A 9 2.62 7.43 -48.91
C ARG A 9 2.14 8.75 -49.51
N ASN A 10 0.89 9.12 -49.21
CA ASN A 10 0.30 10.44 -49.52
C ASN A 10 0.81 11.50 -48.56
N ASN A 11 1.96 12.12 -48.88
CA ASN A 11 2.52 13.25 -48.11
C ASN A 11 1.98 14.61 -48.59
N GLU A 12 1.07 14.63 -49.55
CA GLU A 12 0.52 15.87 -50.15
C GLU A 12 -0.74 16.39 -49.40
N GLN A 13 -1.55 15.55 -48.78
CA GLN A 13 -2.75 16.01 -48.10
C GLN A 13 -2.49 16.78 -46.80
N MET A 14 -1.37 16.49 -46.10
CA MET A 14 -1.03 17.19 -44.86
C MET A 14 -0.48 18.60 -45.08
N LYS A 15 0.09 18.88 -46.26
CA LYS A 15 0.56 20.21 -46.63
C LYS A 15 -0.61 21.17 -47.03
N HIS A 16 -1.67 20.63 -47.56
CA HIS A 16 -2.84 21.46 -47.95
C HIS A 16 -3.69 21.88 -46.77
N ILE A 17 -3.77 21.07 -45.73
CA ILE A 17 -4.52 21.45 -44.48
C ILE A 17 -3.78 22.54 -43.69
N LEU A 18 -2.45 22.50 -43.66
CA LEU A 18 -1.65 23.50 -42.96
C LEU A 18 -1.65 24.86 -43.68
N ASN A 19 -1.64 24.83 -45.02
CA ASN A 19 -1.67 26.07 -45.81
C ASN A 19 -3.06 26.75 -45.87
N THR A 20 -4.14 25.97 -45.73
CA THR A 20 -5.52 26.54 -45.71
C THR A 20 -5.83 27.26 -44.40
N LEU A 21 -5.24 26.79 -43.27
CA LEU A 21 -5.37 27.47 -41.98
C LEU A 21 -4.58 28.79 -41.90
N PHE A 22 -3.46 28.89 -42.63
CA PHE A 22 -2.64 30.11 -42.68
C PHE A 22 -3.19 31.17 -43.61
N ALA A 23 -3.95 30.80 -44.67
CA ALA A 23 -4.54 31.71 -45.61
C ALA A 23 -5.81 32.43 -45.09
N ALA A 24 -6.52 31.82 -44.11
CA ALA A 24 -7.70 32.43 -43.49
C ALA A 24 -7.38 33.57 -42.51
N ILE A 25 -6.13 33.69 -42.05
CA ILE A 25 -5.70 34.73 -41.08
C ILE A 25 -5.16 35.98 -41.75
N VAL A 26 -4.82 35.92 -43.05
CA VAL A 26 -4.20 37.08 -43.77
C VAL A 26 -5.17 37.94 -44.51
N CYS A 27 -6.46 37.58 -44.69
CA CYS A 27 -7.45 38.35 -45.47
C CYS A 27 -8.26 39.38 -44.68
N ILE A 28 -7.94 39.70 -43.41
CA ILE A 28 -8.70 40.71 -42.63
C ILE A 28 -7.92 42.02 -42.44
N LEU A 29 -6.82 42.23 -43.16
CA LEU A 29 -6.01 43.45 -43.02
C LEU A 29 -6.07 44.39 -44.23
N ALA A 30 -7.20 44.53 -44.89
CA ALA A 30 -7.35 45.59 -45.89
C ALA A 30 -8.79 46.15 -45.89
N GLY A 31 -9.00 47.30 -45.29
CA GLY A 31 -10.20 48.09 -45.58
C GLY A 31 -10.76 48.97 -44.47
N CYS A 32 -10.37 50.25 -44.48
CA CYS A 32 -11.14 51.45 -44.23
C CYS A 32 -11.59 51.88 -42.82
N GLN A 33 -11.02 53.01 -42.43
CA GLN A 33 -11.58 54.22 -41.80
C GLN A 33 -12.58 54.11 -40.61
N ALA A 34 -12.11 54.72 -39.55
CA ALA A 34 -12.74 55.31 -38.39
C ALA A 34 -14.28 55.36 -38.34
N GLN A 35 -14.81 54.52 -37.52
CA GLN A 35 -15.95 54.80 -36.64
C GLN A 35 -15.62 54.06 -35.32
N ASP A 36 -15.82 54.69 -34.17
CA ASP A 36 -15.64 54.13 -32.84
C ASP A 36 -16.55 52.91 -32.66
N ALA A 37 -16.13 51.81 -33.23
CA ALA A 37 -16.67 50.51 -32.87
C ALA A 37 -16.11 50.14 -31.47
N PRO A 38 -16.91 49.60 -30.56
CA PRO A 38 -16.40 49.16 -29.27
C PRO A 38 -15.26 48.18 -29.56
N GLN A 39 -14.07 48.50 -29.02
CA GLN A 39 -12.89 47.68 -29.14
C GLN A 39 -13.26 46.28 -28.57
N GLU A 40 -13.53 45.33 -29.46
CA GLU A 40 -13.71 43.93 -29.01
C GLU A 40 -12.44 43.54 -28.25
N THR A 41 -12.58 43.49 -26.93
CA THR A 41 -11.51 43.10 -26.04
C THR A 41 -11.20 41.64 -26.33
N MET A 42 -10.16 41.38 -27.13
CA MET A 42 -9.75 40.04 -27.51
C MET A 42 -9.40 39.24 -26.24
N THR A 43 -10.18 38.22 -26.02
CA THR A 43 -9.93 37.27 -24.91
C THR A 43 -8.64 36.50 -25.20
N ASN A 44 -7.73 36.50 -24.26
CA ASN A 44 -6.50 35.73 -24.34
C ASN A 44 -6.73 34.34 -23.67
N GLY A 45 -6.63 33.25 -24.45
CA GLY A 45 -6.91 31.90 -23.99
C GLY A 45 -5.68 31.22 -23.38
N VAL A 46 -5.86 30.53 -22.26
CA VAL A 46 -4.86 29.60 -21.70
C VAL A 46 -5.36 28.18 -21.86
N GLU A 47 -4.57 27.37 -22.55
CA GLU A 47 -4.80 25.94 -22.76
C GLU A 47 -3.85 25.14 -21.87
N LEU A 48 -4.39 24.09 -21.22
CA LEU A 48 -3.61 23.11 -20.45
C LEU A 48 -3.51 21.81 -21.23
N THR A 49 -2.29 21.35 -21.51
CA THR A 49 -2.06 20.10 -22.25
C THR A 49 -1.09 19.18 -21.51
N ILE A 50 -1.26 17.88 -21.70
CA ILE A 50 -0.37 16.86 -21.17
C ILE A 50 0.20 16.10 -22.37
N PRO A 51 1.49 16.29 -22.73
CA PRO A 51 2.10 15.61 -23.85
C PRO A 51 2.58 14.21 -23.42
N GLY A 52 1.69 13.24 -23.31
CA GLY A 52 2.09 11.88 -22.94
C GLY A 52 1.07 11.16 -22.07
N ASN A 53 1.57 10.25 -21.23
CA ASN A 53 0.71 9.49 -20.33
C ASN A 53 0.22 10.38 -19.17
N ALA A 54 -1.09 10.47 -19.03
CA ALA A 54 -1.78 11.22 -17.99
C ALA A 54 -2.31 10.30 -16.87
N ILE A 55 -1.53 9.26 -16.53
CA ILE A 55 -1.90 8.28 -15.49
C ILE A 55 -0.80 8.31 -14.43
N LEU A 56 -1.21 8.38 -13.18
CA LEU A 56 -0.38 8.19 -11.98
C LEU A 56 -1.04 7.16 -11.07
N SER A 57 -0.26 6.48 -10.24
CA SER A 57 -0.75 5.70 -9.10
C SER A 57 -0.45 6.43 -7.79
N GLU A 58 -1.19 6.12 -6.73
CA GLU A 58 -0.99 6.80 -5.43
C GLU A 58 0.40 6.55 -4.84
N ASP A 59 1.03 5.42 -5.16
CA ASP A 59 2.39 5.03 -4.76
C ASP A 59 3.49 5.52 -5.71
N ASP A 60 3.12 6.20 -6.82
CA ASP A 60 4.07 6.69 -7.80
C ASP A 60 4.99 7.80 -7.25
N THR A 61 6.27 7.69 -7.55
CA THR A 61 7.24 8.78 -7.41
C THR A 61 7.40 9.61 -8.68
N ALA A 62 6.78 9.16 -9.78
CA ALA A 62 6.79 9.83 -11.08
C ALA A 62 6.00 11.15 -11.06
N SER A 63 6.25 11.98 -12.06
CA SER A 63 5.52 13.24 -12.27
C SER A 63 4.95 13.29 -13.67
N VAL A 64 3.77 13.88 -13.80
CA VAL A 64 3.18 14.27 -15.08
C VAL A 64 3.50 15.75 -15.33
N PHE A 65 4.06 16.03 -16.49
CA PHE A 65 4.31 17.42 -16.92
C PHE A 65 3.07 17.98 -17.61
N VAL A 66 2.67 19.18 -17.19
CA VAL A 66 1.53 19.90 -17.76
C VAL A 66 2.06 21.17 -18.40
N HIS A 67 1.73 21.38 -19.65
CA HIS A 67 2.05 22.57 -20.43
C HIS A 67 0.86 23.52 -20.42
N ALA A 68 1.06 24.71 -19.88
CA ALA A 68 0.11 25.81 -19.95
C ALA A 68 0.55 26.79 -21.05
N MET A 69 -0.21 26.89 -22.10
CA MET A 69 0.07 27.77 -23.24
C MET A 69 -0.94 28.93 -23.29
N ILE A 70 -0.43 30.16 -23.39
CA ILE A 70 -1.27 31.33 -23.60
C ILE A 70 -1.25 31.74 -25.07
N ALA A 71 -2.40 32.04 -25.64
CA ALA A 71 -2.56 32.34 -27.07
C ALA A 71 -1.69 33.51 -27.53
N PHE A 72 -1.70 34.61 -26.76
CA PHE A 72 -0.89 35.79 -27.01
C PHE A 72 0.04 36.05 -25.83
N ALA A 73 1.33 36.23 -26.11
CA ALA A 73 2.31 36.53 -25.07
C ALA A 73 1.93 37.83 -24.35
N PRO A 74 1.90 37.84 -23.00
CA PRO A 74 1.55 39.06 -22.26
C PRO A 74 2.62 40.13 -22.38
N GLN A 75 2.23 41.38 -22.31
CA GLN A 75 3.16 42.54 -22.32
C GLN A 75 3.68 42.86 -20.91
N GLN A 76 2.99 42.40 -19.88
CA GLN A 76 3.34 42.53 -18.47
C GLN A 76 3.23 41.14 -17.79
N ARG A 77 3.72 41.04 -16.56
CA ARG A 77 3.59 39.83 -15.76
C ARG A 77 2.13 39.53 -15.46
N GLU A 78 1.65 38.37 -15.87
CA GLU A 78 0.29 37.90 -15.63
C GLU A 78 0.32 36.60 -14.83
N SER A 79 -0.67 36.45 -13.95
CA SER A 79 -0.82 35.22 -13.17
C SER A 79 -2.15 34.53 -13.43
N VAL A 80 -2.13 33.18 -13.35
CA VAL A 80 -3.30 32.35 -13.61
C VAL A 80 -3.40 31.29 -12.50
N LYS A 81 -4.52 31.32 -11.76
CA LYS A 81 -4.80 30.32 -10.72
C LYS A 81 -5.47 29.09 -11.33
N LEU A 82 -5.06 27.93 -10.86
CA LEU A 82 -5.61 26.64 -11.26
C LEU A 82 -6.64 26.14 -10.26
N SER A 83 -7.57 25.33 -10.73
CA SER A 83 -8.46 24.51 -9.91
C SER A 83 -8.36 23.03 -10.32
N PHE A 84 -8.59 22.15 -9.38
CA PHE A 84 -8.43 20.70 -9.53
C PHE A 84 -9.73 20.03 -9.10
N ALA A 85 -10.68 19.87 -10.01
CA ALA A 85 -11.93 19.16 -9.73
C ALA A 85 -11.66 17.65 -9.63
N GLY A 86 -12.21 17.00 -8.63
CA GLY A 86 -11.93 15.58 -8.31
C GLY A 86 -10.71 15.39 -7.42
N ASN A 87 -10.11 16.46 -6.88
CA ASN A 87 -8.98 16.41 -5.94
C ASN A 87 -9.37 16.81 -4.52
N GLU A 88 -10.63 16.67 -4.14
CA GLU A 88 -11.15 17.07 -2.82
C GLU A 88 -10.44 16.31 -1.68
N LYS A 89 -9.98 15.08 -1.94
CA LYS A 89 -9.19 14.28 -1.01
C LYS A 89 -7.70 14.68 -1.00
N GLY A 90 -7.27 15.55 -1.90
CA GLY A 90 -5.86 15.95 -2.05
C GLY A 90 -4.96 14.77 -2.44
N ILE A 91 -5.40 13.93 -3.39
CA ILE A 91 -4.67 12.75 -3.87
C ILE A 91 -3.48 13.11 -4.75
N LEU A 92 -3.52 14.27 -5.39
CA LEU A 92 -2.40 14.80 -6.17
C LEU A 92 -2.00 16.20 -5.72
N HIS A 93 -0.79 16.58 -6.08
CA HIS A 93 -0.17 17.85 -5.79
C HIS A 93 0.50 18.41 -7.05
N ALA A 94 0.25 19.68 -7.32
CA ALA A 94 1.01 20.44 -8.32
C ALA A 94 2.14 21.21 -7.63
N ASP A 95 3.27 21.38 -8.31
CA ASP A 95 4.40 22.13 -7.78
C ASP A 95 4.15 23.67 -7.78
N CYS A 96 3.02 24.11 -8.34
CA CYS A 96 2.53 25.47 -8.24
C CYS A 96 0.99 25.52 -8.27
N ASP A 97 0.40 26.38 -7.46
CA ASP A 97 -1.04 26.68 -7.47
C ASP A 97 -1.39 27.85 -8.40
N GLU A 98 -0.39 28.64 -8.79
CA GLU A 98 -0.49 29.81 -9.63
C GLU A 98 0.61 29.79 -10.69
N LEU A 99 0.18 29.86 -11.97
CA LEU A 99 1.09 29.97 -13.11
C LEU A 99 1.44 31.44 -13.33
N VAL A 100 2.70 31.72 -13.59
CA VAL A 100 3.17 33.08 -13.88
C VAL A 100 3.74 33.14 -15.30
N PHE A 101 3.10 33.94 -16.15
CA PHE A 101 3.59 34.28 -17.49
C PHE A 101 4.31 35.62 -17.44
N ASN A 102 5.60 35.62 -17.71
CA ASN A 102 6.39 36.84 -17.82
C ASN A 102 6.17 37.51 -19.18
N PRO A 103 6.51 38.82 -19.34
CA PRO A 103 6.42 39.50 -20.63
C PRO A 103 7.10 38.71 -21.75
N GLY A 104 6.40 38.46 -22.83
CA GLY A 104 6.89 37.71 -23.98
C GLY A 104 6.84 36.17 -23.83
N GLN A 105 6.52 35.63 -22.66
CA GLN A 105 6.43 34.23 -22.41
C GLN A 105 5.08 33.63 -22.85
N LYS A 106 5.11 32.57 -23.67
CA LYS A 106 3.88 31.92 -24.16
C LYS A 106 3.60 30.58 -23.48
N GLU A 107 4.55 30.02 -22.74
CA GLU A 107 4.43 28.70 -22.14
C GLU A 107 4.99 28.68 -20.72
N VAL A 108 4.28 28.01 -19.84
CA VAL A 108 4.73 27.62 -18.50
C VAL A 108 4.53 26.12 -18.35
N VAL A 109 5.57 25.42 -17.92
CA VAL A 109 5.50 23.98 -17.64
C VAL A 109 5.55 23.78 -16.13
N PHE A 110 4.65 22.98 -15.60
CA PHE A 110 4.63 22.60 -14.19
C PHE A 110 4.44 21.10 -14.04
N ARG A 111 4.71 20.58 -12.85
CA ARG A 111 4.63 19.15 -12.55
C ARG A 111 3.49 18.86 -11.61
N VAL A 112 2.83 17.73 -11.87
CA VAL A 112 1.83 17.14 -10.99
C VAL A 112 2.29 15.75 -10.58
N LYS A 113 2.16 15.43 -9.32
CA LYS A 113 2.57 14.13 -8.75
C LYS A 113 1.58 13.64 -7.69
N SER A 114 1.68 12.38 -7.36
CA SER A 114 0.93 11.78 -6.25
C SER A 114 1.32 12.43 -4.91
N ASN A 115 0.35 12.54 -4.01
CA ASN A 115 0.58 12.91 -2.61
C ASN A 115 0.87 11.72 -1.70
N GLY A 116 0.86 10.49 -2.22
CA GLY A 116 1.12 9.27 -1.45
C GLY A 116 0.13 9.05 -0.30
N LYS A 117 -1.12 9.48 -0.45
CA LYS A 117 -2.11 9.40 0.63
C LYS A 117 -2.83 8.07 0.75
N HIS A 118 -2.74 7.22 -0.28
CA HIS A 118 -3.34 5.87 -0.32
C HIS A 118 -4.85 5.84 0.00
N LEU A 119 -5.63 6.78 -0.54
CA LEU A 119 -7.04 7.00 -0.23
C LEU A 119 -8.01 6.41 -1.25
N LEU A 120 -7.50 5.92 -2.37
CA LEU A 120 -8.33 5.47 -3.48
C LEU A 120 -8.66 3.99 -3.37
N ALA A 121 -9.95 3.67 -3.55
CA ALA A 121 -10.43 2.31 -3.72
C ALA A 121 -10.74 1.98 -5.21
N ALA A 122 -10.69 2.99 -6.09
CA ALA A 122 -10.92 2.87 -7.53
C ALA A 122 -10.21 4.04 -8.25
N PRO A 123 -9.91 3.92 -9.56
CA PRO A 123 -9.36 5.00 -10.35
C PRO A 123 -10.22 6.27 -10.27
N GLN A 124 -9.57 7.41 -10.07
CA GLN A 124 -10.22 8.72 -9.99
C GLN A 124 -9.61 9.68 -11.00
N VAL A 125 -10.47 10.39 -11.75
CA VAL A 125 -10.03 11.41 -12.70
C VAL A 125 -10.02 12.77 -12.01
N VAL A 126 -8.86 13.43 -12.06
CA VAL A 126 -8.71 14.83 -11.63
C VAL A 126 -8.61 15.71 -12.86
N THR A 127 -9.48 16.71 -12.91
CA THR A 127 -9.58 17.66 -14.03
C THR A 127 -9.00 19.00 -13.62
N MET A 128 -7.98 19.46 -14.35
CA MET A 128 -7.34 20.75 -14.14
C MET A 128 -7.96 21.81 -15.05
N GLN A 129 -8.26 22.96 -14.48
CA GLN A 129 -8.86 24.10 -15.18
C GLN A 129 -8.27 25.41 -14.69
N VAL A 130 -8.35 26.42 -15.54
CA VAL A 130 -8.11 27.83 -15.16
C VAL A 130 -9.27 28.32 -14.30
N ALA A 131 -8.98 28.62 -13.02
CA ALA A 131 -10.00 29.15 -12.09
C ALA A 131 -10.18 30.66 -12.19
N SER A 132 -9.05 31.38 -12.24
CA SER A 132 -9.03 32.84 -12.36
C SER A 132 -7.68 33.32 -12.91
N ALA A 133 -7.60 34.58 -13.34
CA ALA A 133 -6.36 35.20 -13.75
C ALA A 133 -6.29 36.65 -13.23
N SER A 134 -5.06 37.22 -13.15
CA SER A 134 -4.81 38.58 -12.78
C SER A 134 -5.47 39.57 -13.75
N ASN A 135 -5.56 39.19 -15.03
CA ASN A 135 -6.23 39.94 -16.08
C ASN A 135 -7.56 39.24 -16.44
N PRO A 136 -8.71 39.89 -16.33
CA PRO A 136 -10.04 39.31 -16.61
C PRO A 136 -10.23 38.90 -18.08
N LEU A 137 -9.38 39.35 -18.99
CA LEU A 137 -9.37 38.93 -20.39
C LEU A 137 -8.67 37.59 -20.60
N ILE A 138 -7.91 37.08 -19.61
CA ILE A 138 -7.29 35.77 -19.66
C ILE A 138 -8.28 34.76 -19.14
N LYS A 139 -8.61 33.74 -19.94
CA LYS A 139 -9.56 32.66 -19.58
C LYS A 139 -9.04 31.33 -20.04
N GLY A 140 -9.52 30.26 -19.39
CA GLY A 140 -9.30 28.90 -19.87
C GLY A 140 -9.86 28.70 -21.27
N PHE A 141 -9.12 28.03 -22.12
CA PHE A 141 -9.49 27.72 -23.50
C PHE A 141 -9.19 26.22 -23.79
N GLY A 142 -9.96 25.66 -24.72
CA GLY A 142 -9.75 24.25 -25.11
C GLY A 142 -10.35 23.25 -24.13
N LYS A 143 -9.82 22.01 -24.23
CA LYS A 143 -10.21 20.92 -23.30
C LYS A 143 -9.43 21.06 -22.01
N SER A 144 -10.08 20.78 -20.89
CA SER A 144 -9.42 20.68 -19.59
C SER A 144 -8.41 19.51 -19.61
N ALA A 145 -7.26 19.70 -18.99
CA ALA A 145 -6.29 18.63 -18.82
C ALA A 145 -6.77 17.67 -17.72
N GLN A 146 -6.64 16.38 -17.95
CA GLN A 146 -7.10 15.35 -17.02
C GLN A 146 -5.95 14.40 -16.67
N ILE A 147 -5.86 14.04 -15.39
CA ILE A 147 -4.97 13.00 -14.89
C ILE A 147 -5.84 11.93 -14.24
N THR A 148 -5.62 10.68 -14.61
CA THR A 148 -6.21 9.52 -13.93
C THR A 148 -5.26 9.09 -12.81
N MET A 149 -5.76 9.14 -11.56
CA MET A 149 -5.08 8.58 -10.40
C MET A 149 -5.60 7.17 -10.16
N ASN A 150 -4.73 6.20 -10.22
CA ASN A 150 -5.03 4.82 -9.86
C ASN A 150 -4.82 4.60 -8.35
N PRO A 151 -5.55 3.68 -7.72
CA PRO A 151 -5.21 3.18 -6.40
C PRO A 151 -3.76 2.67 -6.35
N ASP A 152 -3.21 2.61 -5.15
CA ASP A 152 -1.98 1.87 -4.86
C ASP A 152 -2.13 0.41 -5.36
N ALA A 153 -1.12 -0.13 -6.03
CA ALA A 153 -1.19 -1.47 -6.63
C ALA A 153 -1.42 -2.59 -5.60
N ASP A 154 -0.97 -2.37 -4.35
CA ASP A 154 -1.13 -3.32 -3.26
C ASP A 154 -2.52 -3.28 -2.61
N VAL A 155 -3.34 -2.25 -2.89
CA VAL A 155 -4.67 -2.07 -2.29
C VAL A 155 -5.73 -2.72 -3.17
N PRO A 156 -6.48 -3.72 -2.66
CA PRO A 156 -7.56 -4.34 -3.42
C PRO A 156 -8.69 -3.35 -3.69
N ILE A 157 -9.23 -3.43 -4.89
CA ILE A 157 -10.42 -2.64 -5.27
C ILE A 157 -11.61 -3.18 -4.50
N LEU A 158 -12.34 -2.30 -3.81
CA LEU A 158 -13.56 -2.65 -3.09
C LEU A 158 -14.65 -3.14 -4.05
N THR A 159 -15.27 -4.25 -3.72
CA THR A 159 -16.40 -4.81 -4.47
C THR A 159 -17.65 -3.94 -4.31
N PRO A 160 -18.63 -4.01 -5.23
CA PRO A 160 -19.91 -3.32 -5.07
C PRO A 160 -20.62 -3.65 -3.75
N THR A 161 -20.54 -4.90 -3.27
CA THR A 161 -21.11 -5.33 -1.99
C THR A 161 -20.41 -4.65 -0.81
N GLN A 162 -19.09 -4.54 -0.82
CA GLN A 162 -18.34 -3.83 0.20
C GLN A 162 -18.63 -2.32 0.20
N LEU A 163 -18.75 -1.71 -0.97
CA LEU A 163 -19.14 -0.29 -1.09
C LEU A 163 -20.55 -0.05 -0.53
N GLN A 164 -21.50 -0.95 -0.79
CA GLN A 164 -22.85 -0.84 -0.22
C GLN A 164 -22.82 -0.99 1.29
N LEU A 165 -22.07 -1.96 1.84
CA LEU A 165 -21.90 -2.14 3.29
C LEU A 165 -21.33 -0.88 3.95
N ILE A 166 -20.33 -0.24 3.35
CA ILE A 166 -19.73 1.02 3.83
C ILE A 166 -20.80 2.13 3.90
N ALA A 167 -21.61 2.27 2.83
CA ALA A 167 -22.68 3.25 2.76
C ALA A 167 -23.76 3.02 3.83
N ASP A 168 -24.13 1.76 4.06
CA ASP A 168 -25.12 1.37 5.04
C ASP A 168 -24.65 1.61 6.48
N VAL A 169 -23.37 1.31 6.79
CA VAL A 169 -22.75 1.62 8.09
C VAL A 169 -22.70 3.14 8.32
N GLN A 170 -22.34 3.90 7.29
CA GLN A 170 -22.34 5.36 7.38
C GLN A 170 -23.75 5.90 7.64
N THR A 171 -24.76 5.37 6.95
CA THR A 171 -26.16 5.79 7.10
C THR A 171 -26.71 5.43 8.48
N LYS A 172 -26.44 4.21 8.95
CA LYS A 172 -27.01 3.68 10.20
C LYS A 172 -26.31 4.21 11.45
N TYR A 173 -24.98 4.34 11.40
CA TYR A 173 -24.15 4.63 12.58
C TYR A 173 -23.33 5.91 12.49
N GLY A 174 -23.32 6.59 11.35
CA GLY A 174 -22.52 7.80 11.12
C GLY A 174 -21.01 7.52 11.01
N ILE A 175 -20.60 6.26 10.79
CA ILE A 175 -19.19 5.85 10.74
C ILE A 175 -18.72 5.72 9.31
N ASN A 176 -17.69 6.49 8.96
CA ASN A 176 -17.03 6.39 7.66
C ASN A 176 -15.94 5.30 7.70
N LEU A 177 -16.28 4.07 7.25
CA LEU A 177 -15.35 2.94 7.21
C LEU A 177 -14.19 3.15 6.24
N ILE A 178 -14.32 3.97 5.21
CA ILE A 178 -13.23 4.27 4.26
C ILE A 178 -11.98 4.75 4.99
N ARG A 179 -12.12 5.41 6.13
CA ARG A 179 -10.99 5.88 6.93
C ARG A 179 -10.12 4.77 7.49
N LEU A 180 -10.63 3.55 7.54
CA LEU A 180 -9.96 2.34 8.04
C LEU A 180 -9.38 1.46 6.92
N LEU A 181 -9.67 1.78 5.64
CA LEU A 181 -9.37 0.91 4.52
C LEU A 181 -8.26 1.47 3.63
N GLY A 182 -7.62 0.59 2.89
CA GLY A 182 -6.50 0.93 2.03
C GLY A 182 -5.16 0.79 2.73
N LYS A 183 -4.19 1.58 2.36
CA LYS A 183 -2.83 1.57 2.92
C LYS A 183 -2.75 2.52 4.12
N ILE A 184 -2.83 1.96 5.32
CA ILE A 184 -2.95 2.71 6.57
C ILE A 184 -1.60 2.76 7.29
N PRO A 185 -1.08 3.95 7.67
CA PRO A 185 0.15 4.07 8.44
C PRO A 185 0.03 3.37 9.79
N VAL A 186 1.06 2.63 10.17
CA VAL A 186 1.14 1.91 11.43
C VAL A 186 2.50 2.14 12.09
N GLU A 187 2.45 2.35 13.42
CA GLU A 187 3.62 2.34 14.28
C GLU A 187 3.43 1.29 15.36
N THR A 188 4.41 0.41 15.52
CA THR A 188 4.38 -0.69 16.49
C THR A 188 5.60 -0.64 17.36
N THR A 189 5.38 -0.58 18.66
CA THR A 189 6.42 -0.67 19.69
C THR A 189 6.32 -2.03 20.37
N ILE A 190 7.43 -2.74 20.44
CA ILE A 190 7.56 -4.01 21.15
C ILE A 190 8.53 -3.79 22.29
N THR A 191 8.06 -4.00 23.52
CA THR A 191 8.88 -3.94 24.73
C THR A 191 9.18 -5.36 25.15
N PHE A 192 10.46 -5.70 25.28
CA PHE A 192 10.93 -7.04 25.59
C PHE A 192 10.96 -7.27 27.10
N ASN A 193 10.61 -8.48 27.51
CA ASN A 193 10.84 -8.92 28.89
C ASN A 193 12.34 -8.96 29.23
N ASN A 194 12.68 -9.05 30.52
CA ASN A 194 14.09 -8.92 30.93
C ASN A 194 14.94 -10.11 30.45
N ASP A 195 14.42 -11.32 30.45
CA ASP A 195 15.20 -12.51 30.11
C ASP A 195 15.47 -12.60 28.61
N ASP A 196 14.45 -12.40 27.77
CA ASP A 196 14.60 -12.38 26.32
C ASP A 196 15.34 -11.14 25.81
N LYS A 197 15.22 -10.02 26.52
CA LYS A 197 15.98 -8.80 26.23
C LYS A 197 17.48 -9.06 26.29
N GLU A 198 17.98 -9.69 27.35
CA GLU A 198 19.43 -9.93 27.52
C GLU A 198 19.91 -11.06 26.61
N GLY A 199 19.11 -12.09 26.40
CA GLY A 199 19.43 -13.25 25.56
C GLY A 199 19.10 -13.02 24.09
N PHE A 200 17.86 -13.25 23.71
CA PHE A 200 17.42 -13.30 22.32
C PHE A 200 17.50 -11.94 21.60
N PHE A 201 17.18 -10.83 22.29
CA PHE A 201 17.18 -9.47 21.71
C PHE A 201 18.46 -8.68 21.98
N GLN A 202 19.50 -9.30 22.50
CA GLN A 202 20.86 -8.74 22.61
C GLN A 202 20.92 -7.39 23.37
N GLY A 203 20.26 -7.30 24.51
CA GLY A 203 20.24 -6.11 25.36
C GLY A 203 19.30 -4.98 24.92
N GLN A 204 18.55 -5.17 23.84
CA GLN A 204 17.56 -4.18 23.42
C GLN A 204 16.32 -4.23 24.32
N ALA A 205 15.94 -3.10 24.92
CA ALA A 205 14.75 -3.03 25.76
C ALA A 205 13.45 -2.97 24.95
N GLN A 206 13.51 -2.40 23.77
CA GLN A 206 12.37 -2.25 22.87
C GLN A 206 12.79 -2.10 21.41
N ARG A 207 11.86 -2.39 20.49
CA ARG A 207 11.96 -2.07 19.07
C ARG A 207 10.73 -1.31 18.59
N VAL A 208 10.94 -0.38 17.65
CA VAL A 208 9.86 0.37 17.02
C VAL A 208 9.89 0.13 15.52
N TYR A 209 8.74 -0.27 14.98
CA TYR A 209 8.53 -0.48 13.56
C TYR A 209 7.54 0.55 13.03
N LYS A 210 7.86 1.17 11.90
CA LYS A 210 6.98 2.14 11.21
C LYS A 210 6.80 1.68 9.78
N GLY A 211 5.58 1.78 9.28
CA GLY A 211 5.25 1.36 7.93
C GLY A 211 3.77 1.53 7.62
N TYR A 212 3.28 0.68 6.77
CA TYR A 212 1.88 0.64 6.37
C TYR A 212 1.36 -0.79 6.49
N SER A 213 0.07 -0.92 6.85
CA SER A 213 -0.70 -2.15 6.63
C SER A 213 -1.72 -1.91 5.52
N VAL A 214 -1.95 -2.90 4.68
CA VAL A 214 -3.08 -2.87 3.74
C VAL A 214 -4.29 -3.48 4.42
N ILE A 215 -5.35 -2.70 4.56
CA ILE A 215 -6.57 -3.08 5.28
C ILE A 215 -7.75 -3.06 4.32
N THR A 216 -8.55 -4.11 4.35
CA THR A 216 -9.84 -4.23 3.65
C THR A 216 -10.93 -4.71 4.60
N LEU A 217 -12.14 -4.88 4.09
CA LEU A 217 -13.21 -5.53 4.84
C LEU A 217 -13.06 -7.05 4.78
N SER A 218 -13.34 -7.73 5.89
CA SER A 218 -13.53 -9.19 5.92
C SER A 218 -14.68 -9.61 5.03
N ASP A 219 -14.61 -10.84 4.51
CA ASP A 219 -15.65 -11.39 3.66
C ASP A 219 -16.98 -11.64 4.41
N ASP A 220 -16.91 -11.83 5.73
CA ASP A 220 -18.05 -12.02 6.63
C ASP A 220 -18.49 -10.74 7.37
N ALA A 221 -17.93 -9.58 6.99
CA ALA A 221 -18.34 -8.30 7.56
C ALA A 221 -19.80 -7.98 7.26
N THR A 222 -20.51 -7.48 8.27
CA THR A 222 -21.91 -7.04 8.14
C THR A 222 -22.08 -5.61 8.64
N VAL A 223 -23.23 -5.00 8.40
CA VAL A 223 -23.53 -3.63 8.85
C VAL A 223 -23.47 -3.51 10.38
N ASP A 224 -23.95 -4.51 11.10
CA ASP A 224 -23.99 -4.53 12.55
C ASP A 224 -22.71 -5.08 13.21
N HIS A 225 -21.92 -5.77 12.42
CA HIS A 225 -20.63 -6.34 12.84
C HIS A 225 -19.58 -6.07 11.76
N PRO A 226 -19.14 -4.81 11.59
CA PRO A 226 -18.05 -4.49 10.68
C PRO A 226 -16.77 -5.20 11.12
N LYS A 227 -16.11 -5.84 10.16
CA LYS A 227 -14.86 -6.57 10.39
C LYS A 227 -13.81 -6.14 9.38
N LEU A 228 -12.58 -6.02 9.84
CA LEU A 228 -11.41 -5.68 9.05
C LEU A 228 -10.53 -6.90 8.83
N LYS A 229 -9.91 -6.94 7.67
CA LYS A 229 -8.87 -7.89 7.28
C LYS A 229 -7.61 -7.14 6.90
N LEU A 230 -6.53 -7.45 7.57
CA LEU A 230 -5.20 -6.90 7.31
C LEU A 230 -4.50 -7.83 6.33
N LEU A 231 -4.37 -7.41 5.09
CA LEU A 231 -3.84 -8.26 4.00
C LEU A 231 -2.31 -8.31 3.98
N SER A 232 -1.66 -7.22 4.39
CA SER A 232 -0.20 -7.16 4.46
C SER A 232 0.26 -6.39 5.69
N ASN A 233 1.42 -6.75 6.20
CA ASN A 233 2.07 -6.17 7.38
C ASN A 233 1.09 -5.95 8.55
N PRO A 234 0.32 -6.98 8.95
CA PRO A 234 -0.70 -6.87 9.97
C PRO A 234 -0.07 -6.39 11.28
N MET A 235 -0.69 -5.37 11.87
CA MET A 235 -0.21 -4.72 13.10
C MET A 235 1.24 -4.20 13.04
N GLY A 236 1.79 -3.98 11.82
CA GLY A 236 3.18 -3.54 11.65
C GLY A 236 4.23 -4.60 12.02
N LEU A 237 3.84 -5.86 12.15
CA LEU A 237 4.67 -6.91 12.76
C LEU A 237 5.44 -7.79 11.78
N THR A 238 5.19 -7.72 10.46
CA THR A 238 5.77 -8.69 9.51
C THR A 238 7.29 -8.77 9.59
N THR A 239 7.98 -7.64 9.71
CA THR A 239 9.45 -7.61 9.84
C THR A 239 9.92 -8.25 11.16
N PHE A 240 9.23 -7.96 12.26
CA PHE A 240 9.54 -8.57 13.55
C PHE A 240 9.34 -10.09 13.53
N LEU A 241 8.19 -10.53 13.03
CA LEU A 241 7.86 -11.96 12.91
C LEU A 241 8.90 -12.71 12.09
N TYR A 242 9.31 -12.13 10.96
CA TYR A 242 10.34 -12.74 10.13
C TYR A 242 11.72 -12.79 10.82
N ASP A 243 12.10 -11.73 11.54
CA ASP A 243 13.36 -11.71 12.33
C ASP A 243 13.35 -12.83 13.40
N VAL A 244 12.24 -12.97 14.14
CA VAL A 244 12.08 -14.06 15.14
C VAL A 244 12.16 -15.43 14.48
N LEU A 245 11.40 -15.64 13.38
CA LEU A 245 11.39 -16.92 12.66
C LEU A 245 12.80 -17.31 12.19
N LYS A 246 13.55 -16.39 11.61
CA LYS A 246 14.93 -16.65 11.18
C LYS A 246 15.83 -17.02 12.35
N ARG A 247 15.78 -16.26 13.44
CA ARG A 247 16.60 -16.51 14.65
C ARG A 247 16.27 -17.83 15.33
N LYS A 248 15.03 -18.31 15.19
CA LYS A 248 14.60 -19.63 15.71
C LYS A 248 14.84 -20.79 14.73
N THR A 249 15.25 -20.49 13.50
CA THR A 249 15.49 -21.50 12.46
C THR A 249 16.88 -21.32 11.82
N VAL A 250 16.96 -20.71 10.65
CA VAL A 250 18.17 -20.71 9.81
C VAL A 250 19.37 -19.95 10.40
N ASP A 251 19.15 -19.02 11.33
CA ASP A 251 20.21 -18.30 12.06
C ASP A 251 20.55 -18.97 13.40
N ASP A 252 19.80 -20.01 13.81
CA ASP A 252 19.99 -20.71 15.07
C ASP A 252 21.02 -21.86 14.92
N ASN A 253 22.25 -21.60 15.29
CA ASN A 253 23.33 -22.59 15.25
C ASN A 253 23.41 -23.45 16.51
N GLU A 254 22.65 -23.16 17.54
CA GLU A 254 22.62 -23.94 18.78
C GLU A 254 21.65 -25.12 18.69
N PHE A 255 20.45 -24.87 18.15
CA PHE A 255 19.40 -25.88 18.06
C PHE A 255 19.13 -26.29 16.61
N PHE A 256 18.45 -25.42 15.81
CA PHE A 256 17.96 -25.80 14.50
C PHE A 256 19.08 -26.19 13.53
N MET A 257 20.06 -25.33 13.29
CA MET A 257 21.19 -25.59 12.39
C MET A 257 22.23 -26.52 13.01
N ASN A 258 22.12 -26.84 14.29
CA ASN A 258 22.95 -27.87 14.90
C ASN A 258 22.38 -29.30 14.73
N THR A 259 21.08 -29.42 14.43
CA THR A 259 20.48 -30.72 14.11
C THR A 259 20.82 -31.18 12.70
N PRO A 260 20.98 -32.47 12.45
CA PRO A 260 21.15 -32.98 11.08
C PRO A 260 19.90 -32.78 10.24
N TYR A 261 18.70 -32.78 10.84
CA TYR A 261 17.42 -32.57 10.16
C TYR A 261 17.25 -31.13 9.68
N GLY A 262 17.59 -30.12 10.50
CA GLY A 262 17.56 -28.70 10.08
C GLY A 262 18.51 -28.41 8.92
N LYS A 263 19.75 -28.94 9.00
CA LYS A 263 20.74 -28.84 7.90
C LYS A 263 20.22 -29.48 6.61
N ALA A 264 19.64 -30.69 6.72
CA ALA A 264 19.10 -31.41 5.57
C ALA A 264 17.88 -30.67 4.96
N ALA A 265 16.99 -30.09 5.78
CA ALA A 265 15.85 -29.29 5.31
C ALA A 265 16.32 -28.08 4.49
N VAL A 266 17.23 -27.28 5.05
CA VAL A 266 17.78 -26.08 4.40
C VAL A 266 18.47 -26.42 3.06
N LYS A 267 19.23 -27.53 3.05
CA LYS A 267 19.91 -28.05 1.84
C LYS A 267 18.89 -28.49 0.78
N ALA A 268 17.88 -29.26 1.18
CA ALA A 268 16.88 -29.82 0.27
C ALA A 268 16.10 -28.75 -0.49
N ILE A 269 15.80 -27.62 0.15
CA ILE A 269 15.06 -26.52 -0.47
C ILE A 269 15.96 -25.49 -1.15
N HIS A 270 17.27 -25.66 -1.14
CA HIS A 270 18.23 -24.68 -1.66
C HIS A 270 17.99 -23.27 -1.09
N TYR A 271 17.94 -23.18 0.24
CA TYR A 271 17.66 -21.93 0.94
C TYR A 271 18.64 -20.82 0.53
N ASP A 272 18.10 -19.65 0.18
CA ASP A 272 18.88 -18.45 -0.09
C ASP A 272 18.13 -17.26 0.52
N GLU A 273 18.62 -16.74 1.65
CA GLU A 273 18.01 -15.64 2.40
C GLU A 273 17.59 -14.46 1.52
N ARG A 274 18.38 -14.14 0.48
CA ARG A 274 18.11 -12.99 -0.42
C ARG A 274 16.92 -13.23 -1.35
N LYS A 275 16.41 -14.45 -1.43
CA LYS A 275 15.28 -14.84 -2.29
C LYS A 275 14.04 -15.22 -1.51
N GLU A 276 14.21 -15.36 -0.17
CA GLU A 276 13.07 -15.73 0.66
C GLU A 276 12.11 -14.56 0.82
N THR A 277 10.82 -14.89 0.79
CA THR A 277 9.73 -13.98 1.06
C THR A 277 8.94 -14.46 2.27
N PHE A 278 8.55 -13.52 3.12
CA PHE A 278 7.70 -13.78 4.26
C PHE A 278 6.58 -12.74 4.29
N GLU A 279 5.35 -13.20 4.28
CA GLU A 279 4.15 -12.39 4.34
C GLU A 279 3.30 -12.87 5.51
N ALA A 280 2.58 -11.94 6.10
CA ALA A 280 1.59 -12.23 7.12
C ALA A 280 0.30 -11.48 6.82
N SER A 281 -0.83 -12.08 7.18
CA SER A 281 -2.14 -11.45 7.16
C SER A 281 -2.89 -11.77 8.45
N LEU A 282 -3.93 -10.98 8.75
CA LEU A 282 -4.77 -11.18 9.93
C LEU A 282 -6.21 -10.81 9.58
N ASP A 283 -7.14 -11.71 9.82
CA ASP A 283 -8.57 -11.47 9.59
C ASP A 283 -9.36 -11.42 10.90
N GLY A 284 -10.58 -10.85 10.86
CA GLY A 284 -11.52 -10.92 11.96
C GLY A 284 -11.38 -9.82 13.01
N ILE A 285 -10.71 -8.69 12.74
CA ILE A 285 -10.76 -7.54 13.65
C ILE A 285 -12.14 -6.90 13.53
N ALA A 286 -12.98 -7.14 14.54
CA ALA A 286 -14.34 -6.65 14.57
C ALA A 286 -14.47 -5.45 15.52
N PHE A 287 -15.38 -4.54 15.21
CA PHE A 287 -15.76 -3.51 16.16
C PHE A 287 -17.29 -3.35 16.24
N ASN A 288 -17.75 -3.03 17.43
CA ASN A 288 -19.15 -2.68 17.65
C ASN A 288 -19.37 -1.22 17.23
N PRO A 289 -20.24 -0.93 16.25
CA PRO A 289 -20.41 0.43 15.76
C PRO A 289 -21.08 1.38 16.77
N VAL A 290 -21.74 0.84 17.81
CA VAL A 290 -22.38 1.63 18.88
C VAL A 290 -21.42 1.90 20.03
N SER A 291 -20.87 0.85 20.64
CA SER A 291 -19.98 0.96 21.81
C SER A 291 -18.55 1.31 21.46
N LYS A 292 -18.12 1.19 20.20
CA LYS A 292 -16.74 1.32 19.71
C LYS A 292 -15.78 0.26 20.29
N ALA A 293 -16.29 -0.77 20.97
CA ALA A 293 -15.47 -1.89 21.43
C ALA A 293 -14.88 -2.64 20.24
N VAL A 294 -13.59 -2.91 20.30
CA VAL A 294 -12.84 -3.63 19.27
C VAL A 294 -12.48 -5.03 19.77
N THR A 295 -12.78 -6.04 18.97
CA THR A 295 -12.43 -7.44 19.21
C THR A 295 -11.44 -7.88 18.15
N PHE A 296 -10.30 -8.45 18.55
CA PHE A 296 -9.22 -8.87 17.65
C PHE A 296 -8.57 -10.20 18.07
N VAL A 297 -8.90 -10.68 19.26
CA VAL A 297 -8.47 -12.01 19.73
C VAL A 297 -9.49 -13.02 19.23
N GLY A 298 -8.97 -14.07 18.61
CA GLY A 298 -9.75 -15.19 18.11
C GLY A 298 -9.29 -16.51 18.73
N GLU A 299 -9.81 -17.61 18.21
CA GLU A 299 -9.31 -18.95 18.50
C GLU A 299 -8.37 -19.39 17.38
N LYS A 300 -7.29 -20.05 17.75
CA LYS A 300 -6.34 -20.68 16.84
C LYS A 300 -5.98 -22.06 17.42
N GLU A 301 -5.69 -23.00 16.54
CA GLU A 301 -5.14 -24.29 16.91
C GLU A 301 -3.63 -24.15 17.11
N ASP A 302 -3.12 -24.62 18.23
CA ASP A 302 -1.69 -24.66 18.52
C ASP A 302 -1.00 -25.85 17.84
N VAL A 303 0.30 -26.03 18.09
CA VAL A 303 1.08 -27.12 17.49
C VAL A 303 0.71 -28.51 18.05
N TYR A 304 -0.07 -28.58 19.11
CA TYR A 304 -0.55 -29.81 19.72
C TYR A 304 -1.98 -30.16 19.29
N GLY A 305 -2.64 -29.30 18.53
CA GLY A 305 -4.02 -29.44 18.09
C GLY A 305 -5.06 -28.89 19.09
N ASP A 306 -4.60 -28.19 20.13
CA ASP A 306 -5.50 -27.56 21.10
C ASP A 306 -5.97 -26.18 20.61
N ARG A 307 -7.24 -25.84 20.90
CA ARG A 307 -7.77 -24.50 20.63
C ARG A 307 -7.39 -23.55 21.74
N VAL A 308 -6.65 -22.52 21.37
CA VAL A 308 -6.13 -21.50 22.29
C VAL A 308 -6.56 -20.11 21.84
N ALA A 309 -6.71 -19.19 22.81
CA ALA A 309 -6.92 -17.79 22.50
C ALA A 309 -5.64 -17.21 21.88
N GLY A 310 -5.76 -16.50 20.75
CA GLY A 310 -4.60 -15.97 20.07
C GLY A 310 -4.96 -14.99 18.96
N LEU A 311 -3.94 -14.50 18.28
CA LEU A 311 -4.11 -13.72 17.07
C LEU A 311 -4.05 -14.66 15.86
N PRO A 312 -5.14 -14.75 15.07
CA PRO A 312 -5.22 -15.72 13.97
C PRO A 312 -4.42 -15.26 12.73
N PHE A 313 -3.10 -15.02 12.92
CA PHE A 313 -2.22 -14.75 11.81
C PHE A 313 -2.17 -15.92 10.82
N VAL A 314 -2.16 -15.57 9.55
CA VAL A 314 -1.88 -16.50 8.45
C VAL A 314 -0.55 -16.10 7.84
N TYR A 315 0.35 -17.07 7.72
CA TYR A 315 1.71 -16.86 7.22
C TYR A 315 1.90 -17.47 5.83
N ASN A 316 2.65 -16.77 4.99
CA ASN A 316 3.11 -17.25 3.70
C ASN A 316 4.64 -17.11 3.65
N TYR A 317 5.36 -18.21 3.94
CA TYR A 317 6.83 -18.24 3.94
C TYR A 317 7.34 -19.12 2.80
N SER A 318 8.10 -18.53 1.89
CA SER A 318 8.57 -19.19 0.68
C SER A 318 9.41 -20.44 0.95
N ALA A 319 10.28 -20.42 1.98
CA ALA A 319 11.09 -21.57 2.38
C ALA A 319 10.23 -22.71 2.90
N TRP A 320 9.26 -22.42 3.77
CA TRP A 320 8.31 -23.42 4.28
C TRP A 320 7.49 -24.03 3.15
N ASN A 321 6.97 -23.21 2.25
CA ASN A 321 6.20 -23.67 1.11
C ASN A 321 6.99 -24.61 0.18
N ARG A 322 8.29 -24.36 0.02
CA ARG A 322 9.17 -25.28 -0.74
C ARG A 322 9.37 -26.58 0.02
N LEU A 323 9.59 -26.51 1.34
CA LEU A 323 9.77 -27.72 2.15
C LEU A 323 8.52 -28.61 2.11
N LEU A 324 7.32 -28.03 2.16
CA LEU A 324 6.06 -28.75 1.98
C LEU A 324 5.94 -29.40 0.59
N LYS A 325 6.46 -28.77 -0.46
CA LYS A 325 6.52 -29.37 -1.80
C LYS A 325 7.48 -30.57 -1.84
N GLU A 326 8.62 -30.47 -1.18
CA GLU A 326 9.56 -31.61 -1.09
C GLU A 326 8.96 -32.75 -0.26
N LYS A 327 8.25 -32.45 0.83
CA LYS A 327 7.46 -33.43 1.59
C LYS A 327 6.43 -34.13 0.70
N ALA A 328 5.65 -33.37 -0.07
CA ALA A 328 4.62 -33.93 -0.95
C ALA A 328 5.17 -34.83 -2.07
N LYS A 329 6.45 -34.63 -2.46
CA LYS A 329 7.17 -35.50 -3.41
C LYS A 329 7.73 -36.75 -2.77
N GLY A 330 7.78 -36.85 -1.44
CA GLY A 330 8.50 -37.91 -0.73
C GLY A 330 10.02 -37.82 -0.96
N THR A 331 10.57 -36.61 -1.00
CA THR A 331 11.99 -36.39 -1.27
C THR A 331 12.83 -37.05 -0.19
N LEU A 332 13.82 -37.83 -0.62
CA LEU A 332 14.82 -38.45 0.26
C LEU A 332 15.99 -37.49 0.46
N VAL A 333 16.41 -37.35 1.71
CA VAL A 333 17.62 -36.63 2.13
C VAL A 333 18.55 -37.57 2.86
N GLU A 334 19.86 -37.35 2.74
CA GLU A 334 20.86 -38.10 3.46
C GLU A 334 21.27 -37.34 4.72
N ILE A 335 21.23 -38.02 5.85
CA ILE A 335 21.64 -37.52 7.17
C ILE A 335 22.81 -38.39 7.66
N GLU A 336 23.86 -37.75 8.17
CA GLU A 336 24.99 -38.45 8.79
C GLU A 336 24.65 -38.78 10.23
N GLU A 337 24.63 -40.09 10.54
CA GLU A 337 24.44 -40.65 11.87
C GLU A 337 25.56 -41.65 12.15
N ASP A 338 26.31 -41.45 13.23
CA ASP A 338 27.42 -42.27 13.65
C ASP A 338 28.44 -42.56 12.54
N GLY A 339 28.70 -41.59 11.66
CA GLY A 339 29.61 -41.70 10.53
C GLY A 339 29.07 -42.45 9.31
N ASN A 340 27.79 -42.79 9.29
CA ASN A 340 27.09 -43.39 8.15
C ASN A 340 26.05 -42.41 7.57
N LEU A 341 25.89 -42.44 6.24
CA LEU A 341 24.81 -41.74 5.59
C LEU A 341 23.54 -42.57 5.60
N VAL A 342 22.50 -42.09 6.28
CA VAL A 342 21.18 -42.71 6.37
C VAL A 342 20.18 -41.87 5.57
N GLY A 343 19.39 -42.53 4.71
CA GLY A 343 18.34 -41.86 3.93
C GLY A 343 17.07 -41.66 4.75
N TYR A 344 16.58 -40.43 4.79
CA TYR A 344 15.32 -40.05 5.42
C TYR A 344 14.37 -39.45 4.40
N THR A 345 13.11 -39.83 4.47
CA THR A 345 12.05 -39.14 3.71
C THR A 345 11.68 -37.84 4.43
N ILE A 346 11.51 -36.75 3.69
CA ILE A 346 10.91 -35.54 4.25
C ILE A 346 9.41 -35.80 4.45
N ASP A 347 9.01 -36.14 5.67
CA ASP A 347 7.66 -36.43 6.13
C ASP A 347 7.37 -35.73 7.47
N ASP A 348 6.28 -36.06 8.15
CA ASP A 348 5.91 -35.46 9.42
C ASP A 348 6.92 -35.80 10.54
N ASP A 349 7.46 -37.01 10.55
CA ASP A 349 8.46 -37.43 11.53
C ASP A 349 9.76 -36.60 11.33
N PHE A 350 10.21 -36.46 10.10
CA PHE A 350 11.36 -35.60 9.76
C PHE A 350 11.16 -34.15 10.25
N LEU A 351 9.97 -33.58 10.03
CA LEU A 351 9.65 -32.21 10.47
C LEU A 351 9.62 -32.12 12.01
N MET A 352 9.09 -33.13 12.71
CA MET A 352 9.08 -33.17 14.17
C MET A 352 10.48 -33.32 14.78
N MET A 353 11.37 -34.05 14.15
CA MET A 353 12.76 -34.23 14.58
C MET A 353 13.67 -33.01 14.41
N GLY A 354 13.12 -31.88 14.01
CA GLY A 354 13.83 -30.58 13.89
C GLY A 354 14.01 -30.06 12.47
N GLY A 355 13.44 -30.74 11.46
CA GLY A 355 13.49 -30.26 10.08
C GLY A 355 12.42 -29.20 9.71
N SER A 356 11.58 -28.74 10.63
CA SER A 356 10.46 -27.85 10.35
C SER A 356 10.90 -26.39 10.23
N LEU A 357 10.37 -25.70 9.21
CA LEU A 357 10.44 -24.24 9.02
C LEU A 357 9.05 -23.58 9.17
N ASP A 358 8.10 -24.25 9.80
CA ASP A 358 6.72 -23.80 9.94
C ASP A 358 6.63 -22.53 10.81
N PRO A 359 6.19 -21.38 10.27
CA PRO A 359 6.01 -20.18 11.07
C PRO A 359 5.08 -20.36 12.26
N ASN A 360 4.04 -21.21 12.15
CA ASN A 360 3.11 -21.45 13.25
C ASN A 360 3.77 -22.16 14.44
N LYS A 361 4.81 -22.95 14.20
CA LYS A 361 5.58 -23.62 15.25
C LYS A 361 6.43 -22.63 16.06
N PHE A 362 6.99 -21.61 15.42
CA PHE A 362 8.01 -20.75 16.03
C PHE A 362 7.49 -19.38 16.49
N LEU A 363 6.37 -18.90 15.94
CA LEU A 363 5.91 -17.53 16.17
C LEU A 363 4.83 -17.38 17.25
N GLY A 364 4.50 -18.46 17.96
CA GLY A 364 3.55 -18.48 19.04
C GLY A 364 2.10 -18.22 18.59
N VAL A 365 1.15 -18.98 19.08
CA VAL A 365 -0.28 -18.81 18.82
C VAL A 365 -1.07 -18.56 20.10
N SER A 366 -0.56 -18.99 21.23
CA SER A 366 -1.14 -18.87 22.57
C SER A 366 -0.65 -17.64 23.34
N ALA A 367 0.04 -16.73 22.64
CA ALA A 367 0.64 -15.54 23.24
C ALA A 367 -0.31 -14.66 24.06
N ILE A 368 -1.61 -14.79 23.83
CA ILE A 368 -2.65 -14.00 24.52
C ILE A 368 -3.14 -14.67 25.78
N ASP A 369 -2.93 -15.98 25.95
CA ASP A 369 -3.33 -16.71 27.14
C ASP A 369 -2.32 -16.47 28.28
N ARG A 370 -2.84 -16.04 29.45
CA ARG A 370 -2.04 -15.71 30.61
C ARG A 370 -1.35 -16.93 31.24
N ASP A 371 -1.96 -18.09 31.13
CA ASP A 371 -1.55 -19.28 31.85
C ASP A 371 -0.65 -20.21 31.03
N THR A 372 -0.18 -19.72 29.86
CA THR A 372 0.61 -20.53 28.95
C THR A 372 2.01 -20.81 29.51
N PHE A 373 2.31 -22.07 29.72
CA PHE A 373 3.65 -22.62 30.03
C PHE A 373 4.40 -22.03 31.24
N GLY A 374 3.69 -21.49 32.23
CA GLY A 374 4.30 -21.05 33.50
C GLY A 374 5.18 -19.80 33.39
N HIS A 375 5.03 -19.02 32.34
CA HIS A 375 5.71 -17.73 32.21
C HIS A 375 5.32 -16.77 33.34
N SER A 376 6.21 -15.83 33.64
CA SER A 376 5.98 -14.84 34.69
C SER A 376 4.74 -13.98 34.38
N PRO A 377 3.71 -13.99 35.25
CA PRO A 377 2.52 -13.19 35.02
C PRO A 377 2.77 -11.67 35.11
N THR A 378 3.97 -11.25 35.49
CA THR A 378 4.32 -9.83 35.67
C THR A 378 4.52 -9.12 34.33
N ASP A 379 4.91 -9.83 33.30
CA ASP A 379 5.16 -9.26 31.95
C ASP A 379 3.90 -9.32 31.07
N TRP A 380 2.88 -10.08 31.49
CA TRP A 380 1.66 -10.20 30.75
C TRP A 380 0.80 -8.94 30.87
N VAL A 381 0.28 -8.45 29.74
CA VAL A 381 -0.69 -7.36 29.65
C VAL A 381 -2.00 -7.85 29.07
N ALA A 382 -3.13 -7.41 29.66
CA ALA A 382 -4.44 -7.79 29.12
C ALA A 382 -4.62 -7.26 27.70
N PRO A 383 -5.03 -8.11 26.74
CA PRO A 383 -5.33 -7.66 25.39
C PRO A 383 -6.39 -6.57 25.40
N SER A 384 -6.12 -5.46 24.74
CA SER A 384 -7.04 -4.34 24.64
C SER A 384 -6.91 -3.65 23.29
N ALA A 385 -8.01 -3.10 22.78
CA ALA A 385 -8.01 -2.29 21.59
C ALA A 385 -9.02 -1.15 21.68
N SER A 386 -8.72 -0.06 21.01
CA SER A 386 -9.60 1.11 20.97
C SER A 386 -9.57 1.76 19.59
N ILE A 387 -10.72 2.30 19.18
CA ILE A 387 -10.85 3.09 17.97
C ILE A 387 -11.37 4.49 18.32
N ASP A 388 -10.66 5.50 17.87
CA ASP A 388 -11.02 6.90 18.02
C ASP A 388 -11.08 7.56 16.65
N PHE A 389 -12.29 7.76 16.16
CA PHE A 389 -12.52 8.41 14.86
C PHE A 389 -12.27 9.91 14.87
N GLU A 390 -12.34 10.58 16.06
CA GLU A 390 -12.08 12.01 16.18
C GLU A 390 -10.57 12.29 16.09
N GLN A 391 -9.78 11.54 16.86
CA GLN A 391 -8.32 11.62 16.78
C GLN A 391 -7.74 10.88 15.56
N GLY A 392 -8.54 10.06 14.87
CA GLY A 392 -8.11 9.27 13.74
C GLY A 392 -7.12 8.17 14.13
N LYS A 393 -7.42 7.40 15.20
CA LYS A 393 -6.53 6.34 15.70
C LYS A 393 -7.28 5.04 15.91
N LEU A 394 -6.60 3.94 15.57
CA LEU A 394 -6.95 2.58 15.99
C LEU A 394 -5.72 1.99 16.68
N SER A 395 -5.88 1.58 17.94
CA SER A 395 -4.76 1.12 18.76
C SER A 395 -5.03 -0.26 19.34
N PHE A 396 -3.96 -1.04 19.49
CA PHE A 396 -3.97 -2.37 20.11
C PHE A 396 -2.85 -2.46 21.13
N THR A 397 -3.09 -3.20 22.21
CA THR A 397 -2.07 -3.61 23.17
C THR A 397 -2.32 -5.07 23.52
N PHE A 398 -1.29 -5.91 23.46
CA PHE A 398 -1.39 -7.33 23.75
C PHE A 398 -0.03 -7.93 24.13
N PRO A 399 -0.03 -9.05 24.87
CA PRO A 399 1.19 -9.79 25.13
C PRO A 399 1.54 -10.63 23.91
N TRP A 400 2.82 -10.90 23.72
CA TRP A 400 3.32 -11.82 22.73
C TRP A 400 4.34 -12.76 23.35
N ASP A 401 4.21 -14.03 23.03
CA ASP A 401 5.19 -15.07 23.33
C ASP A 401 5.57 -15.78 22.02
N PHE A 402 6.82 -16.15 21.87
CA PHE A 402 7.30 -16.98 20.76
C PHE A 402 7.82 -18.30 21.29
N ALA A 403 7.93 -19.32 20.43
CA ALA A 403 8.37 -20.63 20.86
C ALA A 403 9.73 -20.58 21.57
N ASP A 404 9.78 -21.17 22.78
CA ASP A 404 10.93 -21.13 23.69
C ASP A 404 11.35 -19.70 24.12
N GLY A 405 10.45 -18.75 24.13
CA GLY A 405 10.61 -17.48 24.82
C GLY A 405 10.61 -17.68 26.34
N ASN A 406 11.16 -16.71 27.07
CA ASN A 406 11.24 -16.79 28.54
C ASN A 406 10.16 -15.96 29.25
N GLY A 407 9.25 -15.38 28.51
CA GLY A 407 8.18 -14.56 29.03
C GLY A 407 7.34 -13.91 27.94
N TYR A 408 6.61 -12.87 28.31
CA TYR A 408 5.75 -12.15 27.39
C TYR A 408 6.38 -10.85 26.95
N GLU A 409 6.43 -10.62 25.64
CA GLU A 409 6.71 -9.33 25.05
C GLU A 409 5.42 -8.48 25.06
N GLN A 410 5.56 -7.17 25.32
CA GLN A 410 4.42 -6.26 25.26
C GLN A 410 4.40 -5.57 23.90
N VAL A 411 3.33 -5.77 23.15
CA VAL A 411 3.13 -5.17 21.83
C VAL A 411 2.13 -4.03 21.91
N HIS A 412 2.53 -2.84 21.47
CA HIS A 412 1.66 -1.69 21.33
C HIS A 412 1.64 -1.20 19.89
N VAL A 413 0.46 -1.16 19.28
CA VAL A 413 0.23 -0.82 17.88
C VAL A 413 -0.65 0.42 17.76
N VAL A 414 -0.28 1.36 16.90
CA VAL A 414 -1.09 2.54 16.58
C VAL A 414 -1.20 2.72 15.08
N TYR A 415 -2.41 2.65 14.57
CA TYR A 415 -2.76 3.05 13.22
C TYR A 415 -3.19 4.51 13.19
N THR A 416 -2.74 5.25 12.16
CA THR A 416 -3.21 6.60 11.89
C THR A 416 -4.21 6.54 10.73
N LEU A 417 -5.48 6.79 11.04
CA LEU A 417 -6.58 6.66 10.08
C LEU A 417 -6.58 7.80 9.07
N HIS A 418 -7.11 7.56 7.90
CA HIS A 418 -7.35 8.60 6.91
C HIS A 418 -8.31 9.68 7.46
N ARG A 419 -8.10 10.94 7.07
CA ARG A 419 -8.93 12.09 7.48
C ARG A 419 -10.16 12.25 6.61
#